data_f9f9dcc36b8bac57f599c09773684e2e
#
_entry.id   f9f9dcc36b8bac57f599c09773684e2e
#
_cell.length_a   1.000
_cell.length_b   1.000
_cell.length_c   1.000
_cell.angle_alpha   90.00
_cell.angle_beta   90.00
_cell.angle_gamma   90.00
#
_symmetry.space_group_name_H-M   'P 1'
#
loop_
_entity.id
_entity.type
_entity.pdbx_description
1 polymer ?
#
loop_
_entity_poly.entity_id
_entity_poly.type
_entity_poly.pdbx_seq_one_letter_code
_entity_poly.pdbx_strand_id
1 'polypeptide(L)'
;MKQNPLINTNTILQRNPDQLFTMIGDEIVMLDIKHEEYLNMNRHASYIWQQLVTPLTFGELTDHLCSAFDVEKKVCIQDTLDFIAEFIERDIIQIIRE
;
A
#
# COMPACT_ATOMS: atom_id res chain seq x y z
N MET A 1 14.95 -3.54 16.94
CA MET A 1 15.31 -3.14 15.57
C MET A 1 14.26 -3.65 14.59
N LYS A 2 13.71 -2.74 13.83
CA LYS A 2 12.71 -3.12 12.85
C LYS A 2 13.36 -3.79 11.65
N GLN A 3 12.81 -4.91 11.24
CA GLN A 3 13.21 -5.54 10.00
C GLN A 3 12.15 -5.25 8.94
N ASN A 4 12.59 -4.67 7.84
CA ASN A 4 11.69 -4.49 6.72
C ASN A 4 11.40 -5.86 6.10
N PRO A 5 10.15 -6.12 5.74
CA PRO A 5 9.85 -7.36 5.04
C PRO A 5 10.60 -7.43 3.72
N LEU A 6 10.97 -8.62 3.34
CA LEU A 6 11.67 -8.84 2.07
C LEU A 6 10.64 -8.79 0.95
N ILE A 7 10.60 -7.68 0.24
CA ILE A 7 9.67 -7.45 -0.85
C ILE A 7 10.44 -7.40 -2.17
N ASN A 8 10.03 -8.23 -3.11
CA ASN A 8 10.60 -8.20 -4.46
C ASN A 8 9.48 -8.07 -5.49
N THR A 9 9.85 -8.02 -6.75
CA THR A 9 8.91 -7.82 -7.85
C THR A 9 7.78 -8.85 -7.86
N ASN A 10 8.04 -10.06 -7.41
CA ASN A 10 7.07 -11.15 -7.44
C ASN A 10 6.28 -11.30 -6.13
N THR A 11 6.57 -10.50 -5.13
CA THR A 11 5.84 -10.55 -3.86
C THR A 11 4.39 -10.15 -4.11
N ILE A 12 3.45 -11.02 -3.72
CA ILE A 12 2.03 -10.78 -3.92
C ILE A 12 1.47 -10.06 -2.71
N LEU A 13 0.79 -8.96 -2.95
CA LEU A 13 0.25 -8.08 -1.92
C LEU A 13 -1.26 -7.99 -2.05
N GLN A 14 -1.92 -7.83 -0.92
CA GLN A 14 -3.35 -7.57 -0.87
C GLN A 14 -3.64 -6.73 0.36
N ARG A 15 -4.64 -5.85 0.26
CA ARG A 15 -5.05 -5.09 1.44
C ARG A 15 -5.77 -6.02 2.42
N ASN A 16 -5.65 -5.73 3.71
CA ASN A 16 -6.33 -6.48 4.75
C ASN A 16 -7.84 -6.25 4.59
N PRO A 17 -8.64 -7.29 4.35
CA PRO A 17 -10.09 -7.13 4.12
C PRO A 17 -10.83 -6.62 5.36
N ASP A 18 -10.24 -6.75 6.55
CA ASP A 18 -10.85 -6.30 7.79
C ASP A 18 -10.51 -4.86 8.14
N GLN A 19 -9.68 -4.20 7.33
CA GLN A 19 -9.26 -2.82 7.60
C GLN A 19 -10.42 -1.85 7.43
N LEU A 20 -10.70 -1.09 8.46
CA LEU A 20 -11.76 -0.07 8.42
C LEU A 20 -11.26 1.19 7.72
N PHE A 21 -12.07 1.69 6.80
CA PHE A 21 -11.76 2.93 6.11
C PHE A 21 -13.04 3.58 5.61
N THR A 22 -12.95 4.86 5.31
CA THR A 22 -14.03 5.61 4.66
C THR A 22 -13.42 6.54 3.61
N MET A 23 -14.23 6.95 2.67
CA MET A 23 -13.78 7.92 1.67
C MET A 23 -14.39 9.29 1.98
N ILE A 24 -13.55 10.31 1.93
CA ILE A 24 -13.97 11.70 2.05
C ILE A 24 -13.49 12.41 0.80
N GLY A 25 -14.41 12.64 -0.13
CA GLY A 25 -14.03 13.13 -1.46
C GLY A 25 -13.18 12.09 -2.17
N ASP A 26 -12.00 12.49 -2.61
CA ASP A 26 -11.06 11.60 -3.30
C ASP A 26 -10.05 10.95 -2.35
N GLU A 27 -10.12 11.26 -1.08
CA GLU A 27 -9.16 10.78 -0.10
C GLU A 27 -9.76 9.69 0.76
N ILE A 28 -8.89 8.78 1.20
CA ILE A 28 -9.27 7.68 2.08
C ILE A 28 -8.75 7.98 3.47
N VAL A 29 -9.62 7.79 4.46
CA VAL A 29 -9.25 7.87 5.88
C VAL A 29 -9.41 6.49 6.46
N MET A 30 -8.34 5.98 7.07
CA MET A 30 -8.35 4.67 7.73
C MET A 30 -8.35 4.83 9.22
N LEU A 31 -8.99 3.89 9.89
CA LEU A 31 -8.89 3.79 11.35
C LEU A 31 -7.93 2.65 11.68
N ASP A 32 -6.78 3.01 12.21
CA ASP A 32 -5.81 2.03 12.72
C ASP A 32 -6.14 1.75 14.18
N ILE A 33 -6.93 0.71 14.42
CA ILE A 33 -7.40 0.36 15.74
C ILE A 33 -6.25 -0.03 16.65
N LYS A 34 -5.27 -0.74 16.10
CA LYS A 34 -4.12 -1.21 16.86
C LYS A 34 -3.31 -0.05 17.45
N HIS A 35 -3.18 1.04 16.72
CA HIS A 35 -2.44 2.22 17.16
C HIS A 35 -3.35 3.36 17.61
N GLU A 36 -4.66 3.15 17.58
CA GLU A 36 -5.67 4.12 18.00
C GLU A 36 -5.51 5.46 17.30
N GLU A 37 -5.31 5.43 15.99
CA GLU A 37 -5.13 6.65 15.21
C GLU A 37 -5.84 6.58 13.87
N TYR A 38 -6.17 7.75 13.34
CA TYR A 38 -6.68 7.88 11.98
C TYR A 38 -5.54 8.19 11.04
N LEU A 39 -5.55 7.54 9.89
CA LEU A 39 -4.54 7.74 8.86
C LEU A 39 -5.19 8.35 7.63
N ASN A 40 -4.76 9.55 7.28
CA ASN A 40 -5.21 10.19 6.05
C ASN A 40 -4.34 9.73 4.90
N MET A 41 -4.95 9.11 3.90
CA MET A 41 -4.25 8.67 2.71
C MET A 41 -4.25 9.79 1.69
N ASN A 42 -3.06 10.23 1.29
CA ASN A 42 -2.98 11.19 0.20
C ASN A 42 -3.39 10.47 -1.11
N ARG A 43 -3.41 11.22 -2.20
CA ARG A 43 -3.86 10.70 -3.49
C ARG A 43 -3.08 9.45 -3.92
N HIS A 44 -1.76 9.47 -3.73
CA HIS A 44 -0.89 8.37 -4.11
C HIS A 44 -1.19 7.12 -3.26
N ALA A 45 -1.25 7.30 -1.94
CA ALA A 45 -1.56 6.21 -1.01
C ALA A 45 -2.96 5.64 -1.24
N SER A 46 -3.93 6.51 -1.52
CA SER A 46 -5.30 6.08 -1.83
C SER A 46 -5.35 5.22 -3.08
N TYR A 47 -4.57 5.59 -4.09
CA TYR A 47 -4.48 4.81 -5.33
C TYR A 47 -3.93 3.41 -5.05
N ILE A 48 -2.86 3.32 -4.26
CA ILE A 48 -2.28 2.02 -3.88
C ILE A 48 -3.32 1.15 -3.19
N TRP A 49 -4.04 1.72 -2.22
CA TRP A 49 -5.07 1.01 -1.47
C TRP A 49 -6.15 0.46 -2.39
N GLN A 50 -6.62 1.28 -3.33
CA GLN A 50 -7.65 0.88 -4.27
C GLN A 50 -7.19 -0.24 -5.21
N GLN A 51 -5.93 -0.19 -5.65
CA GLN A 51 -5.38 -1.22 -6.52
C GLN A 51 -5.30 -2.58 -5.82
N LEU A 52 -5.07 -2.59 -4.52
CA LEU A 52 -4.87 -3.82 -3.75
C LEU A 52 -6.18 -4.47 -3.28
N VAL A 53 -7.32 -4.07 -3.81
CA VAL A 53 -8.57 -4.76 -3.58
C VAL A 53 -8.50 -6.20 -4.10
N THR A 54 -7.69 -6.43 -5.13
CA THR A 54 -7.35 -7.77 -5.61
C THR A 54 -5.85 -7.98 -5.42
N PRO A 55 -5.39 -9.22 -5.23
CA PRO A 55 -3.96 -9.47 -5.09
C PRO A 55 -3.19 -9.03 -6.33
N LEU A 56 -2.09 -8.32 -6.11
CA LEU A 56 -1.17 -7.89 -7.16
C LEU A 56 0.25 -8.15 -6.70
N THR A 57 1.13 -8.46 -7.64
CA THR A 57 2.56 -8.46 -7.33
C THR A 57 3.04 -7.03 -7.14
N PHE A 58 4.13 -6.87 -6.41
CA PHE A 58 4.74 -5.55 -6.23
C PHE A 58 5.09 -4.92 -7.60
N GLY A 59 5.58 -5.75 -8.54
CA GLY A 59 5.89 -5.28 -9.89
C GLY A 59 4.67 -4.74 -10.62
N GLU A 60 3.55 -5.47 -10.54
CA GLU A 60 2.30 -5.00 -11.14
C GLU A 60 1.82 -3.69 -10.53
N LEU A 61 1.91 -3.60 -9.19
CA LEU A 61 1.51 -2.40 -8.48
C LEU A 61 2.33 -1.18 -8.91
N THR A 62 3.66 -1.34 -8.97
CA THR A 62 4.53 -0.23 -9.39
C THR A 62 4.30 0.15 -10.85
N ASP A 63 4.00 -0.82 -11.72
CA ASP A 63 3.66 -0.52 -13.11
C ASP A 63 2.37 0.30 -13.20
N HIS A 64 1.37 -0.04 -12.41
CA HIS A 64 0.12 0.73 -12.36
C HIS A 64 0.39 2.17 -11.91
N LEU A 65 1.23 2.33 -10.89
CA LEU A 65 1.55 3.65 -10.35
C LEU A 65 2.32 4.49 -11.35
N CYS A 66 3.29 3.91 -12.02
CA CYS A 66 4.08 4.62 -13.03
C CYS A 66 3.23 5.05 -14.23
N SER A 67 2.17 4.31 -14.52
CA SER A 67 1.24 4.66 -15.59
C SER A 67 0.26 5.75 -15.16
N ALA A 68 -0.11 5.77 -13.88
CA ALA A 68 -1.11 6.69 -13.36
C ALA A 68 -0.53 8.05 -12.94
N PHE A 69 0.74 8.07 -12.54
CA PHE A 69 1.40 9.27 -12.03
C PHE A 69 2.67 9.54 -12.84
N ASP A 70 2.93 10.81 -13.10
CA ASP A 70 4.11 11.23 -13.85
C ASP A 70 5.28 11.39 -12.89
N VAL A 71 5.93 10.27 -12.56
CA VAL A 71 7.07 10.24 -11.65
C VAL A 71 8.18 9.37 -12.23
N GLU A 72 9.41 9.65 -11.84
CA GLU A 72 10.55 8.84 -12.22
C GLU A 72 10.39 7.44 -11.64
N LYS A 73 10.66 6.42 -12.43
CA LYS A 73 10.44 5.03 -12.06
C LYS A 73 11.16 4.63 -10.78
N LYS A 74 12.43 5.03 -10.63
CA LYS A 74 13.21 4.71 -9.43
C LYS A 74 12.60 5.31 -8.18
N VAL A 75 12.15 6.55 -8.27
CA VAL A 75 11.52 7.25 -7.14
C VAL A 75 10.20 6.58 -6.80
N CYS A 76 9.42 6.26 -7.81
CA CYS A 76 8.14 5.59 -7.63
C CYS A 76 8.30 4.24 -6.92
N ILE A 77 9.26 3.44 -7.36
CA ILE A 77 9.51 2.13 -6.76
C ILE A 77 9.94 2.27 -5.30
N GLN A 78 10.86 3.19 -5.01
CA GLN A 78 11.35 3.37 -3.65
C GLN A 78 10.25 3.89 -2.71
N ASP A 79 9.49 4.87 -3.16
CA ASP A 79 8.40 5.44 -2.34
C ASP A 79 7.32 4.38 -2.09
N THR A 80 7.00 3.59 -3.10
CA THR A 80 6.02 2.51 -2.97
C THR A 80 6.52 1.45 -2.01
N LEU A 81 7.79 1.07 -2.10
CA LEU A 81 8.39 0.09 -1.22
C LEU A 81 8.31 0.55 0.25
N ASP A 82 8.67 1.81 0.51
CA ASP A 82 8.62 2.37 1.86
C ASP A 82 7.18 2.36 2.41
N PHE A 83 6.24 2.75 1.58
CA PHE A 83 4.82 2.75 1.95
C PHE A 83 4.34 1.33 2.28
N ILE A 84 4.61 0.38 1.39
CA ILE A 84 4.17 -1.00 1.57
C ILE A 84 4.80 -1.61 2.82
N ALA A 85 6.09 -1.38 3.05
CA ALA A 85 6.77 -1.91 4.23
C ALA A 85 6.12 -1.40 5.53
N GLU A 86 5.82 -0.11 5.60
CA GLU A 86 5.15 0.46 6.77
C GLU A 86 3.76 -0.14 6.97
N PHE A 87 3.01 -0.29 5.90
CA PHE A 87 1.62 -0.75 5.99
C PHE A 87 1.51 -2.25 6.23
N ILE A 88 2.51 -3.03 5.85
CA ILE A 88 2.61 -4.42 6.26
C ILE A 88 2.85 -4.50 7.78
N GLU A 89 3.71 -3.64 8.29
CA GLU A 89 3.99 -3.58 9.72
C GLU A 89 2.76 -3.21 10.54
N ARG A 90 1.89 -2.38 9.98
CA ARG A 90 0.61 -2.00 10.61
C ARG A 90 -0.50 -3.02 10.38
N ASP A 91 -0.23 -4.10 9.65
CA ASP A 91 -1.21 -5.13 9.27
C ASP A 91 -2.36 -4.58 8.43
N ILE A 92 -2.12 -3.50 7.72
CA ILE A 92 -3.09 -2.91 6.80
C ILE A 92 -2.97 -3.52 5.42
N ILE A 93 -1.74 -3.91 5.04
CA ILE A 93 -1.45 -4.62 3.81
C ILE A 93 -0.81 -5.96 4.18
N GLN A 94 -1.17 -7.00 3.46
CA GLN A 94 -0.71 -8.36 3.73
C GLN A 94 0.07 -8.91 2.55
N ILE A 95 1.09 -9.72 2.86
CA ILE A 95 1.78 -10.51 1.85
C ILE A 95 1.03 -11.83 1.73
N ILE A 96 0.64 -12.16 0.50
CA ILE A 96 -0.03 -13.42 0.21
C ILE A 96 1.04 -14.45 -0.13
N ARG A 97 1.02 -15.55 0.56
CA ARG A 97 1.96 -16.65 0.31
C ARG A 97 1.22 -17.82 -0.30
N GLU A 98 1.81 -18.37 -1.34
CA GLU A 98 1.29 -19.58 -1.96
C GLU A 98 1.81 -20.83 -1.28
#